data_6222ca04a22109925e5a111c689b640d
#
_entry.id   6222ca04a22109925e5a111c689b640d
#
_cell.length_a   1.000
_cell.length_b   1.000
_cell.length_c   1.000
_cell.angle_alpha   90.00
_cell.angle_beta   90.00
_cell.angle_gamma   90.00
#
_symmetry.space_group_name_H-M   'P 1'
#
loop_
_entity.id
_entity.type
_entity.pdbx_description
1 polymer ?
#
loop_
_entity_poly.entity_id
_entity_poly.type
_entity_poly.pdbx_seq_one_letter_code
_entity_poly.pdbx_strand_id
1 'polypeptide(L)'
;MNEPVKADSNPRIGIFGWGVIAPGCDSVDTFREKLYAGGSWLEKFEDFGPSNFLVGDPDFDFEKYHSWIDDRFPPNRFGQLQSKMGDPTLMAVGSFIQSLEQNPGIEKTLQDLGNAAHVYVGTGLGDLPTISEVALTADRAQARWDEFWASPEN
;
A
#
# COMPACT_ATOMS: atom_id res chain seq x y z
N MET A 1 -0.15 -37.76 -41.73
CA MET A 1 0.70 -37.67 -40.51
C MET A 1 0.67 -36.22 -40.09
N ASN A 2 -0.04 -35.91 -39.00
CA ASN A 2 -0.02 -34.56 -38.45
C ASN A 2 1.24 -34.44 -37.59
N GLU A 3 2.13 -33.54 -37.92
CA GLU A 3 3.25 -33.18 -37.09
C GLU A 3 2.71 -32.63 -35.76
N PRO A 4 3.26 -33.05 -34.58
CA PRO A 4 2.89 -32.48 -33.31
C PRO A 4 3.30 -31.01 -33.30
N VAL A 5 2.34 -30.11 -33.05
CA VAL A 5 2.58 -28.71 -32.83
C VAL A 5 3.61 -28.60 -31.68
N LYS A 6 4.81 -28.13 -32.00
CA LYS A 6 5.85 -27.84 -30.99
C LYS A 6 5.24 -26.86 -30.01
N ALA A 7 5.04 -27.32 -28.76
CA ALA A 7 4.68 -26.41 -27.68
C ALA A 7 5.71 -25.31 -27.60
N ASP A 8 5.23 -24.06 -27.70
CA ASP A 8 6.07 -22.87 -27.57
C ASP A 8 6.81 -22.96 -26.24
N SER A 9 8.12 -23.03 -26.28
CA SER A 9 8.95 -23.25 -25.07
C SER A 9 9.08 -21.99 -24.22
N ASN A 10 8.51 -20.88 -24.65
CA ASN A 10 8.50 -19.65 -23.89
C ASN A 10 7.39 -19.69 -22.81
N PRO A 11 7.74 -19.47 -21.54
CA PRO A 11 6.72 -19.39 -20.48
C PRO A 11 5.78 -18.22 -20.79
N ARG A 12 4.49 -18.49 -20.78
CA ARG A 12 3.48 -17.45 -20.93
C ARG A 12 3.31 -16.74 -19.58
N ILE A 13 3.53 -15.44 -19.58
CA ILE A 13 3.29 -14.57 -18.43
C ILE A 13 1.93 -13.92 -18.61
N GLY A 14 1.09 -13.99 -17.61
CA GLY A 14 -0.22 -13.35 -17.60
C GLY A 14 -0.38 -12.46 -16.35
N ILE A 15 -1.19 -11.42 -16.46
CA ILE A 15 -1.65 -10.60 -15.35
C ILE A 15 -3.02 -11.08 -14.97
N PHE A 16 -3.20 -11.59 -13.74
CA PHE A 16 -4.44 -12.18 -13.27
C PHE A 16 -5.30 -11.22 -12.45
N GLY A 17 -4.75 -10.09 -12.04
CA GLY A 17 -5.46 -9.07 -11.29
C GLY A 17 -4.54 -7.89 -10.98
N TRP A 18 -5.12 -6.77 -10.67
CA TRP A 18 -4.42 -5.58 -10.24
C TRP A 18 -5.28 -4.76 -9.29
N GLY A 19 -4.67 -3.97 -8.46
CA GLY A 19 -5.32 -3.04 -7.57
C GLY A 19 -4.65 -1.69 -7.63
N VAL A 20 -5.38 -0.65 -7.32
CA VAL A 20 -4.88 0.72 -7.36
C VAL A 20 -5.46 1.56 -6.24
N ILE A 21 -4.60 2.35 -5.64
CA ILE A 21 -4.95 3.46 -4.75
C ILE A 21 -4.15 4.64 -5.26
N ALA A 22 -4.85 5.68 -5.66
CA ALA A 22 -4.27 6.87 -6.28
C ALA A 22 -5.07 8.11 -5.86
N PRO A 23 -4.57 9.34 -6.11
CA PRO A 23 -5.29 10.54 -5.73
C PRO A 23 -6.75 10.53 -6.14
N GLY A 24 -7.66 10.62 -5.16
CA GLY A 24 -9.10 10.54 -5.36
C GLY A 24 -9.60 9.24 -5.97
N CYS A 25 -8.82 8.16 -5.94
CA CYS A 25 -9.19 6.84 -6.44
C CYS A 25 -8.82 5.78 -5.42
N ASP A 26 -9.80 5.02 -5.00
CA ASP A 26 -9.68 3.94 -4.02
C ASP A 26 -10.00 2.55 -4.63
N SER A 27 -10.27 2.52 -5.93
CA SER A 27 -10.62 1.29 -6.65
C SER A 27 -10.20 1.36 -8.11
N VAL A 28 -10.11 0.19 -8.74
CA VAL A 28 -9.80 0.05 -10.17
C VAL A 28 -10.88 0.70 -11.04
N ASP A 29 -12.14 0.61 -10.63
CA ASP A 29 -13.26 1.19 -11.40
C ASP A 29 -13.22 2.71 -11.37
N THR A 30 -13.04 3.31 -10.18
CA THR A 30 -12.89 4.77 -10.04
C THR A 30 -11.68 5.27 -10.81
N PHE A 31 -10.57 4.53 -10.76
CA PHE A 31 -9.37 4.87 -11.53
C PHE A 31 -9.63 4.86 -13.03
N ARG A 32 -10.32 3.84 -13.54
CA ARG A 32 -10.71 3.75 -14.96
C ARG A 32 -11.60 4.91 -15.37
N GLU A 33 -12.62 5.23 -14.60
CA GLU A 33 -13.52 6.35 -14.88
C GLU A 33 -12.78 7.68 -14.96
N LYS A 34 -11.86 7.93 -14.01
CA LYS A 34 -11.05 9.15 -14.01
C LYS A 34 -10.08 9.21 -15.19
N LEU A 35 -9.49 8.08 -15.60
CA LEU A 35 -8.67 8.04 -16.80
C LEU A 35 -9.45 8.44 -18.06
N TYR A 36 -10.69 7.96 -18.22
CA TYR A 36 -11.54 8.33 -19.35
C TYR A 36 -12.02 9.78 -19.28
N ALA A 37 -12.30 10.29 -18.10
CA ALA A 37 -12.71 11.69 -17.92
C ALA A 37 -11.57 12.68 -18.23
N GLY A 38 -10.32 12.24 -18.06
CA GLY A 38 -9.14 13.10 -18.24
C GLY A 38 -9.00 14.15 -17.12
N GLY A 39 -8.01 15.03 -17.28
CA GLY A 39 -7.78 16.11 -16.33
C GLY A 39 -6.71 15.75 -15.28
N SER A 40 -6.48 16.68 -14.35
CA SER A 40 -5.56 16.50 -13.23
C SER A 40 -6.31 15.99 -12.01
N TRP A 41 -5.67 15.07 -11.28
CA TRP A 41 -6.16 14.57 -9.99
C TRP A 41 -5.37 15.16 -8.82
N LEU A 42 -4.50 16.10 -9.13
CA LEU A 42 -3.73 16.84 -8.15
C LEU A 42 -4.53 18.10 -7.75
N GLU A 43 -4.56 18.36 -6.47
CA GLU A 43 -5.22 19.51 -5.87
C GLU A 43 -4.18 20.49 -5.35
N LYS A 44 -4.59 21.74 -5.15
CA LYS A 44 -3.72 22.75 -4.55
C LYS A 44 -3.51 22.42 -3.08
N PHE A 45 -2.25 22.45 -2.68
CA PHE A 45 -1.91 22.37 -1.27
C PHE A 45 -1.94 23.75 -0.66
N GLU A 46 -2.77 23.96 0.36
CA GLU A 46 -3.03 25.27 0.94
C GLU A 46 -2.35 25.52 2.29
N ASP A 47 -1.81 24.46 2.91
CA ASP A 47 -1.29 24.55 4.28
C ASP A 47 0.05 25.28 4.36
N PHE A 48 0.98 25.02 3.44
CA PHE A 48 2.27 25.71 3.41
C PHE A 48 2.92 25.61 2.02
N GLY A 49 3.83 26.55 1.74
CA GLY A 49 4.57 26.57 0.50
C GLY A 49 4.01 27.53 -0.56
N PRO A 50 4.54 27.46 -1.79
CA PRO A 50 4.08 28.34 -2.86
C PRO A 50 2.66 27.95 -3.30
N SER A 51 1.86 28.95 -3.68
CA SER A 51 0.44 28.76 -4.05
C SER A 51 0.18 27.87 -5.27
N ASN A 52 1.23 27.48 -5.98
CA ASN A 52 1.18 26.53 -7.11
C ASN A 52 1.64 25.11 -6.75
N PHE A 53 1.83 24.82 -5.48
CA PHE A 53 2.16 23.48 -5.03
C PHE A 53 0.95 22.57 -5.18
N LEU A 54 1.13 21.45 -5.87
CA LEU A 54 0.08 20.49 -6.13
C LEU A 54 0.40 19.17 -5.42
N VAL A 55 -0.61 18.61 -4.77
CA VAL A 55 -0.51 17.31 -4.09
C VAL A 55 -1.57 16.35 -4.61
N GLY A 56 -1.26 15.07 -4.55
CA GLY A 56 -2.22 14.02 -4.79
C GLY A 56 -2.51 13.31 -3.48
N ASP A 57 -3.69 13.53 -2.93
CA ASP A 57 -4.15 12.85 -1.72
C ASP A 57 -5.04 11.67 -2.11
N PRO A 58 -4.64 10.40 -1.81
CA PRO A 58 -5.51 9.27 -2.00
C PRO A 58 -6.59 9.28 -0.90
N ASP A 59 -7.84 9.35 -1.29
CA ASP A 59 -8.99 9.17 -0.40
C ASP A 59 -9.09 7.68 -0.02
N PHE A 60 -8.21 7.28 0.90
CA PHE A 60 -8.02 5.89 1.27
C PHE A 60 -8.68 5.57 2.61
N ASP A 61 -9.64 4.66 2.58
CA ASP A 61 -10.31 4.11 3.76
C ASP A 61 -10.03 2.60 3.87
N PHE A 62 -9.23 2.22 4.86
CA PHE A 62 -8.88 0.82 5.11
C PHE A 62 -10.05 0.00 5.67
N GLU A 63 -11.07 0.65 6.29
CA GLU A 63 -12.27 -0.02 6.81
C GLU A 63 -13.03 -0.81 5.73
N LYS A 64 -12.92 -0.43 4.47
CA LYS A 64 -13.51 -1.15 3.34
C LYS A 64 -13.08 -2.61 3.24
N TYR A 65 -11.91 -2.94 3.78
CA TYR A 65 -11.33 -4.29 3.73
C TYR A 65 -11.56 -5.11 5.01
N HIS A 66 -12.26 -4.54 6.00
CA HIS A 66 -12.47 -5.17 7.30
C HIS A 66 -13.12 -6.56 7.18
N SER A 67 -14.26 -6.65 6.54
CA SER A 67 -14.96 -7.93 6.36
C SER A 67 -14.13 -8.95 5.59
N TRP A 68 -13.41 -8.51 4.55
CA TRP A 68 -12.53 -9.39 3.77
C TRP A 68 -11.42 -10.01 4.63
N ILE A 69 -10.86 -9.22 5.54
CA ILE A 69 -9.79 -9.67 6.45
C ILE A 69 -10.36 -10.58 7.54
N ASP A 70 -11.49 -10.23 8.13
CA ASP A 70 -12.10 -11.03 9.20
C ASP A 70 -12.57 -12.41 8.73
N ASP A 71 -13.00 -12.52 7.46
CA ASP A 71 -13.39 -13.82 6.87
C ASP A 71 -12.20 -14.77 6.67
N ARG A 72 -10.97 -14.27 6.65
CA ARG A 72 -9.77 -15.05 6.24
C ARG A 72 -8.72 -15.19 7.33
N PHE A 73 -8.74 -14.33 8.32
CA PHE A 73 -7.69 -14.28 9.35
C PHE A 73 -8.28 -14.38 10.76
N PRO A 74 -7.46 -14.72 11.76
CA PRO A 74 -7.89 -14.76 13.15
C PRO A 74 -8.49 -13.44 13.63
N PRO A 75 -9.42 -13.47 14.60
CA PRO A 75 -9.99 -12.27 15.20
C PRO A 75 -8.92 -11.25 15.63
N ASN A 76 -9.22 -9.96 15.49
CA ASN A 76 -8.33 -8.82 15.76
C ASN A 76 -7.20 -8.60 14.74
N ARG A 77 -7.11 -9.37 13.65
CA ARG A 77 -6.07 -9.13 12.62
C ARG A 77 -6.22 -7.75 11.99
N PHE A 78 -7.44 -7.35 11.65
CA PHE A 78 -7.72 -6.03 11.11
C PHE A 78 -7.22 -4.92 12.03
N GLY A 79 -7.60 -4.92 13.31
CA GLY A 79 -7.16 -3.93 14.28
C GLY A 79 -5.63 -3.93 14.51
N GLN A 80 -4.98 -5.09 14.41
CA GLN A 80 -3.51 -5.17 14.46
C GLN A 80 -2.84 -4.51 13.26
N LEU A 81 -3.38 -4.69 12.06
CA LEU A 81 -2.87 -4.03 10.86
C LEU A 81 -3.06 -2.52 10.97
N GLN A 82 -4.27 -2.08 11.25
CA GLN A 82 -4.62 -0.66 11.35
C GLN A 82 -3.81 0.09 12.43
N SER A 83 -3.54 -0.55 13.57
CA SER A 83 -2.82 0.10 14.68
C SER A 83 -1.30 0.07 14.57
N LYS A 84 -0.73 -0.81 13.75
CA LYS A 84 0.73 -1.04 13.69
C LYS A 84 1.37 -0.71 12.35
N MET A 85 0.58 -0.56 11.31
CA MET A 85 1.08 -0.32 9.95
C MET A 85 0.79 1.12 9.54
N GLY A 86 1.75 1.76 8.91
CA GLY A 86 1.55 3.07 8.29
C GLY A 86 0.74 2.96 6.99
N ASP A 87 0.16 4.09 6.58
CA ASP A 87 -0.71 4.19 5.41
C ASP A 87 -0.16 3.56 4.13
N PRO A 88 1.13 3.72 3.77
CA PRO A 88 1.67 3.07 2.58
C PRO A 88 1.56 1.54 2.61
N THR A 89 1.71 0.94 3.80
CA THR A 89 1.56 -0.51 3.97
C THR A 89 0.09 -0.92 3.86
N LEU A 90 -0.81 -0.16 4.48
CA LEU A 90 -2.25 -0.41 4.40
C LEU A 90 -2.76 -0.26 2.96
N MET A 91 -2.28 0.75 2.23
CA MET A 91 -2.57 0.94 0.81
C MET A 91 -2.08 -0.24 -0.05
N ALA A 92 -0.88 -0.76 0.23
CA ALA A 92 -0.37 -1.94 -0.46
C ALA A 92 -1.23 -3.18 -0.20
N VAL A 93 -1.67 -3.38 1.06
CA VAL A 93 -2.61 -4.47 1.42
C VAL A 93 -3.94 -4.29 0.71
N GLY A 94 -4.53 -3.09 0.72
CA GLY A 94 -5.79 -2.81 0.04
C GLY A 94 -5.71 -3.07 -1.47
N SER A 95 -4.65 -2.59 -2.12
CA SER A 95 -4.42 -2.84 -3.55
C SER A 95 -4.26 -4.34 -3.86
N PHE A 96 -3.60 -5.09 -2.98
CA PHE A 96 -3.48 -6.53 -3.13
C PHE A 96 -4.84 -7.24 -3.01
N ILE A 97 -5.67 -6.86 -2.04
CA ILE A 97 -7.03 -7.38 -1.89
C ILE A 97 -7.85 -7.12 -3.15
N GLN A 98 -7.83 -5.90 -3.69
CA GLN A 98 -8.51 -5.57 -4.95
C GLN A 98 -8.08 -6.50 -6.10
N SER A 99 -6.80 -6.84 -6.18
CA SER A 99 -6.30 -7.74 -7.22
C SER A 99 -6.81 -9.17 -7.08
N LEU A 100 -7.02 -9.65 -5.86
CA LEU A 100 -7.60 -10.97 -5.60
C LEU A 100 -9.10 -11.01 -5.91
N GLU A 101 -9.83 -9.95 -5.62
CA GLU A 101 -11.27 -9.84 -5.87
C GLU A 101 -11.62 -9.84 -7.36
N GLN A 102 -10.74 -9.32 -8.22
CA GLN A 102 -10.95 -9.34 -9.67
C GLN A 102 -10.88 -10.73 -10.28
N ASN A 103 -10.26 -11.68 -9.62
CA ASN A 103 -10.10 -13.03 -10.15
C ASN A 103 -10.44 -14.09 -9.08
N PRO A 104 -11.73 -14.37 -8.88
CA PRO A 104 -12.17 -15.42 -7.96
C PRO A 104 -11.48 -16.75 -8.30
N GLY A 105 -10.80 -17.32 -7.33
CA GLY A 105 -10.01 -18.57 -7.50
C GLY A 105 -8.50 -18.37 -7.56
N ILE A 106 -7.99 -17.16 -7.84
CA ILE A 106 -6.53 -16.91 -7.78
C ILE A 106 -6.00 -17.09 -6.35
N GLU A 107 -6.79 -16.71 -5.35
CA GLU A 107 -6.45 -16.89 -3.94
C GLU A 107 -6.14 -18.36 -3.62
N LYS A 108 -7.02 -19.27 -4.08
CA LYS A 108 -6.78 -20.71 -3.92
C LYS A 108 -5.53 -21.17 -4.66
N THR A 109 -5.30 -20.68 -5.87
CA THR A 109 -4.10 -21.00 -6.64
C THR A 109 -2.83 -20.56 -5.91
N LEU A 110 -2.83 -19.37 -5.31
CA LEU A 110 -1.71 -18.85 -4.53
C LEU A 110 -1.47 -19.70 -3.26
N GLN A 111 -2.54 -20.11 -2.59
CA GLN A 111 -2.45 -21.01 -1.44
C GLN A 111 -1.88 -22.39 -1.82
N ASP A 112 -2.33 -22.94 -2.95
CA ASP A 112 -1.84 -24.24 -3.46
C ASP A 112 -0.36 -24.18 -3.87
N LEU A 113 0.11 -23.04 -4.38
CA LEU A 113 1.53 -22.79 -4.68
C LEU A 113 2.39 -22.71 -3.42
N GLY A 114 1.84 -22.27 -2.31
CA GLY A 114 2.55 -22.13 -1.05
C GLY A 114 3.87 -21.37 -1.20
N ASN A 115 4.99 -22.00 -0.87
CA ASN A 115 6.32 -21.37 -0.95
C ASN A 115 6.81 -21.08 -2.38
N ALA A 116 6.12 -21.55 -3.42
CA ALA A 116 6.43 -21.17 -4.80
C ALA A 116 5.76 -19.87 -5.23
N ALA A 117 4.83 -19.34 -4.41
CA ALA A 117 4.29 -18.00 -4.59
C ALA A 117 5.23 -16.97 -3.98
N HIS A 118 5.61 -15.96 -4.73
CA HIS A 118 6.49 -14.89 -4.29
C HIS A 118 5.78 -13.54 -4.32
N VAL A 119 6.03 -12.71 -3.30
CA VAL A 119 5.55 -11.34 -3.22
C VAL A 119 6.75 -10.40 -3.36
N TYR A 120 6.69 -9.48 -4.32
CA TYR A 120 7.70 -8.46 -4.52
C TYR A 120 7.08 -7.10 -4.23
N VAL A 121 7.67 -6.37 -3.28
CA VAL A 121 7.22 -5.03 -2.89
C VAL A 121 8.32 -4.03 -3.22
N GLY A 122 7.97 -3.03 -4.02
CA GLY A 122 8.84 -1.88 -4.29
C GLY A 122 8.28 -0.65 -3.60
N THR A 123 9.12 0.12 -2.92
CA THR A 123 8.76 1.39 -2.32
C THR A 123 9.80 2.45 -2.68
N GLY A 124 9.36 3.69 -2.86
CA GLY A 124 10.26 4.84 -3.06
C GLY A 124 10.79 5.36 -1.72
N LEU A 125 10.04 6.23 -1.07
CA LEU A 125 10.45 6.89 0.17
C LEU A 125 9.99 6.17 1.46
N GLY A 126 9.20 5.11 1.34
CA GLY A 126 8.60 4.44 2.47
C GLY A 126 7.57 5.30 3.21
N ASP A 127 7.44 5.08 4.51
CA ASP A 127 6.53 5.82 5.38
C ASP A 127 7.25 7.04 5.99
N LEU A 128 7.27 8.15 5.26
CA LEU A 128 7.90 9.41 5.71
C LEU A 128 7.31 9.96 7.01
N PRO A 129 5.98 9.95 7.25
CA PRO A 129 5.44 10.37 8.54
C PRO A 129 6.02 9.59 9.71
N THR A 130 6.03 8.27 9.66
CA THR A 130 6.60 7.43 10.71
C THR A 130 8.11 7.68 10.87
N ILE A 131 8.87 7.80 9.78
CA ILE A 131 10.30 8.09 9.83
C ILE A 131 10.55 9.44 10.50
N SER A 132 9.76 10.45 10.13
CA SER A 132 9.87 11.80 10.72
C SER A 132 9.54 11.80 12.21
N GLU A 133 8.49 11.10 12.63
CA GLU A 133 8.11 10.97 14.04
C GLU A 133 9.20 10.28 14.86
N VAL A 134 9.76 9.20 14.35
CA VAL A 134 10.87 8.48 15.00
C VAL A 134 12.10 9.40 15.14
N ALA A 135 12.46 10.13 14.08
CA ALA A 135 13.58 11.06 14.12
C ALA A 135 13.37 12.17 15.16
N LEU A 136 12.21 12.82 15.15
CA LEU A 136 11.87 13.86 16.13
C LEU A 136 11.83 13.33 17.57
N THR A 137 11.38 12.11 17.77
CA THR A 137 11.33 11.47 19.07
C THR A 137 12.75 11.17 19.57
N ALA A 138 13.61 10.69 18.70
CA ALA A 138 15.02 10.46 19.01
C ALA A 138 15.76 11.76 19.37
N ASP A 139 15.56 12.83 18.60
CA ASP A 139 16.15 14.14 18.88
C ASP A 139 15.69 14.70 20.22
N ARG A 140 14.39 14.57 20.54
CA ARG A 140 13.85 15.00 21.84
C ARG A 140 14.41 14.18 23.00
N ALA A 141 14.59 12.88 22.81
CA ALA A 141 15.20 12.02 23.81
C ALA A 141 16.66 12.38 24.04
N GLN A 142 17.40 12.65 22.98
CA GLN A 142 18.80 13.11 23.06
C GLN A 142 18.91 14.44 23.79
N ALA A 143 18.08 15.42 23.45
CA ALA A 143 18.07 16.73 24.11
C ALA A 143 17.81 16.61 25.62
N ARG A 144 16.87 15.76 26.05
CA ARG A 144 16.60 15.51 27.47
C ARG A 144 17.77 14.83 28.18
N TRP A 145 18.46 13.92 27.49
CA TRP A 145 19.64 13.26 28.01
C TRP A 145 20.81 14.24 28.22
N ASP A 146 21.02 15.10 27.23
CA ASP A 146 22.08 16.12 27.29
C ASP A 146 21.80 17.16 28.41
N GLU A 147 20.53 17.56 28.57
CA GLU A 147 20.10 18.44 29.66
C GLU A 147 20.33 17.80 31.04
N PHE A 148 20.00 16.52 31.17
CA PHE A 148 20.21 15.77 32.41
C PHE A 148 21.71 15.77 32.81
N TRP A 149 22.59 15.47 31.88
CA TRP A 149 24.03 15.40 32.13
C TRP A 149 24.71 16.79 32.27
N ALA A 150 24.11 17.82 31.71
CA ALA A 150 24.60 19.18 31.89
C ALA A 150 24.20 19.80 33.23
N SER A 151 23.31 19.18 33.97
CA SER A 151 22.89 19.67 35.30
C SER A 151 24.01 19.53 36.30
N PRO A 152 24.36 20.62 37.04
CA PRO A 152 25.40 20.58 38.06
C PRO A 152 25.05 19.70 39.28
N GLU A 153 23.80 19.21 39.35
CA GLU A 153 23.35 18.32 40.41
C GLU A 153 23.54 16.83 40.08
N ASN A 154 23.95 16.53 38.86
CA ASN A 154 24.26 15.17 38.37
C ASN A 154 25.79 15.04 38.11
#